data_7e94bd61f0d7a6aac212ff4d99ec0e06
#
_entry.id   7e94bd61f0d7a6aac212ff4d99ec0e06
#
_cell.length_a   1.000
_cell.length_b   1.000
_cell.length_c   1.000
_cell.angle_alpha   90.00
_cell.angle_beta   90.00
_cell.angle_gamma   90.00
#
_symmetry.space_group_name_H-M   'P 1'
#
loop_
_entity.id
_entity.type
_entity.pdbx_description
1 polymer ?
#
loop_
_entity_poly.entity_id
_entity_poly.type
_entity_poly.pdbx_seq_one_letter_code
_entity_poly.pdbx_strand_id
1 'polypeptide(L)'
;DVPLIDAPWEDVAAACDDLEDNVRLTPILLDAFKISKTTLTPEPDVSLKPFVLLFDEYYTDLYRMSEAEEWMQNAQRIVFMGTSFSVNITSIALRIALSNEAAIEVVDPQPIDLGYDRIEYHRMTAADYVSDRSG
;
A
#
# COMPACT_ATOMS: atom_id res chain seq x y z
N ASP A 1 2.98 -10.40 -19.73
CA ASP A 1 2.20 -9.37 -19.05
C ASP A 1 1.06 -10.05 -18.32
N VAL A 2 0.99 -9.86 -16.99
CA VAL A 2 -0.12 -10.36 -16.19
C VAL A 2 -1.23 -9.29 -16.25
N PRO A 3 -2.46 -9.61 -16.71
CA PRO A 3 -3.51 -8.62 -16.81
C PRO A 3 -3.94 -8.15 -15.42
N LEU A 4 -4.11 -6.84 -15.26
CA LEU A 4 -4.79 -6.25 -14.11
C LEU A 4 -6.29 -6.33 -14.36
N ILE A 5 -7.02 -6.89 -13.41
CA ILE A 5 -8.48 -6.97 -13.44
C ILE A 5 -9.04 -6.46 -12.11
N ASP A 6 -10.27 -6.00 -12.12
CA ASP A 6 -10.94 -5.61 -10.89
C ASP A 6 -11.17 -6.83 -10.02
N ALA A 7 -11.01 -6.65 -8.70
CA ALA A 7 -11.31 -7.72 -7.76
C ALA A 7 -12.83 -8.04 -7.78
N PRO A 8 -13.23 -9.33 -7.65
CA PRO A 8 -14.63 -9.77 -7.82
C PRO A 8 -15.50 -9.44 -6.59
N TRP A 9 -15.47 -8.17 -6.13
CA TRP A 9 -16.19 -7.74 -4.93
C TRP A 9 -17.70 -7.74 -5.10
N GLU A 10 -18.21 -7.51 -6.31
CA GLU A 10 -19.64 -7.58 -6.59
C GLU A 10 -20.18 -9.01 -6.41
N ASP A 11 -19.41 -10.00 -6.89
CA ASP A 11 -19.74 -11.41 -6.73
C ASP A 11 -19.69 -11.83 -5.25
N VAL A 12 -18.70 -11.35 -4.51
CA VAL A 12 -18.58 -11.61 -3.07
C VAL A 12 -19.75 -10.99 -2.30
N ALA A 13 -20.08 -9.73 -2.58
CA ALA A 13 -21.21 -9.04 -1.92
C ALA A 13 -22.57 -9.66 -2.27
N ALA A 14 -22.73 -10.14 -3.49
CA ALA A 14 -23.97 -10.84 -3.90
C ALA A 14 -24.12 -12.22 -3.22
N ALA A 15 -23.00 -12.88 -2.91
CA ALA A 15 -22.99 -14.20 -2.29
C ALA A 15 -23.02 -14.18 -0.75
N CYS A 16 -22.60 -13.05 -0.14
CA CYS A 16 -22.52 -12.89 1.31
C CYS A 16 -23.07 -11.52 1.73
N ASP A 17 -24.20 -11.54 2.42
CA ASP A 17 -24.87 -10.34 2.95
C ASP A 17 -24.28 -9.84 4.28
N ASP A 18 -23.51 -10.69 4.97
CA ASP A 18 -22.80 -10.37 6.21
C ASP A 18 -21.30 -10.59 6.05
N LEU A 19 -20.56 -9.50 5.79
CA LEU A 19 -19.13 -9.55 5.58
C LEU A 19 -18.31 -9.69 6.89
N GLU A 20 -18.97 -9.64 8.04
CA GLU A 20 -18.35 -9.92 9.35
C GLU A 20 -18.45 -11.41 9.72
N ASP A 21 -19.33 -12.18 9.08
CA ASP A 21 -19.40 -13.63 9.24
C ASP A 21 -18.25 -14.34 8.49
N ASN A 22 -17.13 -14.47 9.15
CA ASN A 22 -15.94 -15.11 8.58
C ASN A 22 -16.16 -16.57 8.17
N VAL A 23 -17.09 -17.29 8.78
CA VAL A 23 -17.37 -18.69 8.45
C VAL A 23 -18.05 -18.79 7.08
N ARG A 24 -18.99 -17.89 6.79
CA ARG A 24 -19.64 -17.81 5.48
C ARG A 24 -18.77 -17.14 4.44
N LEU A 25 -18.08 -16.04 4.81
CA LEU A 25 -17.30 -15.24 3.89
C LEU A 25 -16.05 -15.97 3.36
N THR A 26 -15.34 -16.72 4.22
CA THR A 26 -14.08 -17.39 3.82
C THR A 26 -14.23 -18.28 2.59
N PRO A 27 -15.17 -19.24 2.51
CA PRO A 27 -15.31 -20.09 1.33
C PRO A 27 -15.73 -19.33 0.07
N ILE A 28 -16.44 -18.21 0.21
CA ILE A 28 -16.82 -17.34 -0.91
C ILE A 28 -15.61 -16.61 -1.45
N LEU A 29 -14.75 -16.06 -0.58
CA LEU A 29 -13.50 -15.43 -0.97
C LEU A 29 -12.54 -16.42 -1.66
N LEU A 30 -12.39 -17.63 -1.14
CA LEU A 30 -11.56 -18.65 -1.77
C LEU A 30 -12.03 -18.97 -3.20
N ASP A 31 -13.35 -19.07 -3.42
CA ASP A 31 -13.90 -19.26 -4.76
C ASP A 31 -13.68 -18.06 -5.68
N ALA A 32 -13.95 -16.87 -5.18
CA ALA A 32 -13.82 -15.64 -5.96
C ALA A 32 -12.37 -15.39 -6.41
N PHE A 33 -11.41 -15.64 -5.52
CA PHE A 33 -9.97 -15.45 -5.80
C PHE A 33 -9.27 -16.70 -6.35
N LYS A 34 -10.01 -17.78 -6.64
CA LYS A 34 -9.50 -19.04 -7.20
C LYS A 34 -8.40 -19.66 -6.35
N ILE A 35 -8.69 -19.79 -5.06
CA ILE A 35 -7.82 -20.48 -4.10
C ILE A 35 -8.50 -21.81 -3.73
N SER A 36 -7.76 -22.90 -3.81
CA SER A 36 -8.26 -24.23 -3.49
C SER A 36 -8.76 -24.29 -2.04
N LYS A 37 -10.04 -24.65 -1.85
CA LYS A 37 -10.64 -24.81 -0.52
C LYS A 37 -10.05 -25.97 0.27
N THR A 38 -9.44 -26.95 -0.41
CA THR A 38 -8.87 -28.15 0.20
C THR A 38 -7.45 -27.97 0.64
N THR A 39 -6.62 -27.39 -0.23
CA THR A 39 -5.17 -27.23 0.02
C THR A 39 -4.81 -25.84 0.48
N LEU A 40 -5.71 -24.87 0.37
CA LEU A 40 -5.48 -23.44 0.63
C LEU A 40 -4.30 -22.86 -0.18
N THR A 41 -4.11 -23.40 -1.37
CA THR A 41 -3.07 -22.96 -2.30
C THR A 41 -3.71 -22.31 -3.53
N PRO A 42 -3.01 -21.35 -4.19
CA PRO A 42 -3.48 -20.77 -5.44
C PRO A 42 -3.70 -21.83 -6.52
N GLU A 43 -4.78 -21.71 -7.28
CA GLU A 43 -5.00 -22.53 -8.46
C GLU A 43 -4.10 -22.01 -9.60
N PRO A 44 -3.31 -22.88 -10.26
CA PRO A 44 -2.39 -22.45 -11.31
C PRO A 44 -3.09 -21.66 -12.42
N ASP A 45 -2.47 -20.60 -12.86
CA ASP A 45 -2.87 -19.76 -14.00
C ASP A 45 -4.21 -19.01 -13.88
N VAL A 46 -4.96 -19.20 -12.80
CA VAL A 46 -6.28 -18.56 -12.61
C VAL A 46 -6.45 -17.81 -11.30
N SER A 47 -5.61 -18.05 -10.29
CA SER A 47 -5.70 -17.35 -9.02
C SER A 47 -5.45 -15.87 -9.17
N LEU A 48 -6.23 -15.07 -8.43
CA LEU A 48 -6.06 -13.64 -8.32
C LEU A 48 -5.18 -13.30 -7.13
N LYS A 49 -4.20 -12.45 -7.34
CA LYS A 49 -3.37 -11.87 -6.29
C LYS A 49 -3.74 -10.40 -6.12
N PRO A 50 -3.87 -9.88 -4.90
CA PRO A 50 -4.01 -8.45 -4.68
C PRO A 50 -2.86 -7.67 -5.35
N PHE A 51 -3.17 -6.49 -5.89
CA PHE A 51 -2.16 -5.59 -6.45
C PHE A 51 -1.33 -4.94 -5.33
N VAL A 52 -0.60 -5.77 -4.62
CA VAL A 52 0.23 -5.42 -3.47
C VAL A 52 1.58 -6.12 -3.61
N LEU A 53 2.66 -5.39 -3.39
CA LEU A 53 4.00 -5.95 -3.33
C LEU A 53 4.18 -6.70 -2.00
N LEU A 54 4.52 -7.97 -2.07
CA LEU A 54 4.87 -8.79 -0.90
C LEU A 54 6.36 -8.69 -0.60
N PHE A 55 6.79 -9.12 0.61
CA PHE A 55 8.15 -8.91 1.10
C PHE A 55 9.26 -9.61 0.30
N ASP A 56 8.94 -10.67 -0.45
CA ASP A 56 9.85 -11.43 -1.31
C ASP A 56 9.79 -11.02 -2.78
N GLU A 57 9.03 -9.96 -3.09
CA GLU A 57 8.86 -9.45 -4.45
C GLU A 57 9.64 -8.16 -4.68
N TYR A 58 9.92 -7.87 -5.95
CA TYR A 58 10.64 -6.68 -6.35
C TYR A 58 9.72 -5.65 -7.00
N TYR A 59 10.02 -4.37 -6.81
CA TYR A 59 9.37 -3.27 -7.53
C TYR A 59 9.68 -3.37 -9.02
N THR A 60 8.65 -3.53 -9.82
CA THR A 60 8.70 -3.61 -11.28
C THR A 60 7.65 -2.69 -11.88
N ASP A 61 7.65 -2.52 -13.21
CA ASP A 61 6.63 -1.74 -13.90
C ASP A 61 5.22 -2.34 -13.77
N LEU A 62 5.10 -3.64 -13.46
CA LEU A 62 3.82 -4.25 -13.08
C LEU A 62 3.18 -3.51 -11.90
N TYR A 63 3.98 -3.07 -10.93
CA TYR A 63 3.54 -2.28 -9.78
C TYR A 63 3.62 -0.77 -10.02
N ARG A 64 3.66 -0.34 -11.29
CA ARG A 64 3.71 1.06 -11.72
C ARG A 64 4.87 1.84 -11.10
N MET A 65 6.01 1.17 -10.94
CA MET A 65 7.17 1.77 -10.26
C MET A 65 7.70 3.00 -10.99
N SER A 66 7.79 2.95 -12.33
CA SER A 66 8.24 4.09 -13.15
C SER A 66 7.34 5.31 -12.97
N GLU A 67 6.01 5.09 -12.93
CA GLU A 67 5.04 6.17 -12.68
C GLU A 67 5.14 6.73 -11.25
N ALA A 68 5.34 5.85 -10.27
CA ALA A 68 5.54 6.27 -8.88
C ALA A 68 6.82 7.11 -8.73
N GLU A 69 7.90 6.73 -9.38
CA GLU A 69 9.15 7.51 -9.40
C GLU A 69 8.95 8.87 -10.08
N GLU A 70 8.22 8.94 -11.18
CA GLU A 70 7.89 10.21 -11.85
C GLU A 70 7.10 11.14 -10.92
N TRP A 71 6.11 10.62 -10.20
CA TRP A 71 5.36 11.41 -9.22
C TRP A 71 6.24 11.90 -8.08
N MET A 72 7.12 11.03 -7.53
CA MET A 72 8.07 11.42 -6.50
C MET A 72 9.04 12.50 -6.99
N GLN A 73 9.52 12.41 -8.23
CA GLN A 73 10.43 13.40 -8.82
C GLN A 73 9.77 14.76 -9.03
N ASN A 74 8.48 14.80 -9.33
CA ASN A 74 7.73 16.04 -9.55
C ASN A 74 7.06 16.57 -8.27
N ALA A 75 7.13 15.84 -7.16
CA ALA A 75 6.52 16.25 -5.92
C ALA A 75 7.22 17.45 -5.29
N GLN A 76 6.46 18.49 -4.93
CA GLN A 76 6.95 19.61 -4.13
C GLN A 76 6.97 19.31 -2.64
N ARG A 77 6.20 18.29 -2.23
CA ARG A 77 6.09 17.82 -0.85
C ARG A 77 5.87 16.31 -0.85
N ILE A 78 6.57 15.62 0.05
CA ILE A 78 6.36 14.19 0.33
C ILE A 78 6.08 14.03 1.83
N VAL A 79 4.97 13.35 2.15
CA VAL A 79 4.55 13.08 3.52
C VAL A 79 4.63 11.59 3.79
N PHE A 80 5.42 11.21 4.78
CA PHE A 80 5.56 9.82 5.23
C PHE A 80 4.69 9.62 6.47
N MET A 81 3.74 8.69 6.42
CA MET A 81 2.81 8.43 7.53
C MET A 81 2.95 6.99 8.02
N GLY A 82 3.17 6.82 9.34
CA GLY A 82 3.17 5.50 10.00
C GLY A 82 4.22 4.54 9.44
N THR A 83 5.39 5.02 9.05
CA THR A 83 6.45 4.18 8.47
C THR A 83 7.70 4.13 9.32
N SER A 84 8.27 2.92 9.44
CA SER A 84 9.59 2.71 10.07
C SER A 84 10.77 2.94 9.14
N PHE A 85 10.53 3.33 7.88
CA PHE A 85 11.56 3.46 6.82
C PHE A 85 12.37 2.19 6.54
N SER A 86 11.91 1.03 7.01
CA SER A 86 12.56 -0.26 6.76
C SER A 86 12.26 -0.84 5.37
N VAL A 87 11.27 -0.31 4.67
CA VAL A 87 10.86 -0.77 3.34
C VAL A 87 11.55 0.06 2.27
N ASN A 88 12.05 -0.60 1.21
CA ASN A 88 12.87 0.03 0.19
C ASN A 88 12.20 1.24 -0.49
N ILE A 89 10.89 1.20 -0.74
CA ILE A 89 10.17 2.31 -1.40
C ILE A 89 10.25 3.61 -0.60
N THR A 90 10.22 3.55 0.73
CA THR A 90 10.32 4.74 1.57
C THR A 90 11.72 5.36 1.50
N SER A 91 12.76 4.52 1.37
CA SER A 91 14.14 4.98 1.18
C SER A 91 14.34 5.62 -0.20
N ILE A 92 13.71 5.08 -1.24
CA ILE A 92 13.70 5.65 -2.59
C ILE A 92 13.02 7.02 -2.56
N ALA A 93 11.80 7.11 -2.02
CA ALA A 93 11.04 8.34 -1.91
C ALA A 93 11.79 9.43 -1.12
N LEU A 94 12.40 9.06 0.01
CA LEU A 94 13.19 9.98 0.83
C LEU A 94 14.40 10.53 0.06
N ARG A 95 15.14 9.66 -0.64
CA ARG A 95 16.29 10.07 -1.45
C ARG A 95 15.89 11.02 -2.56
N ILE A 96 14.79 10.74 -3.27
CA ILE A 96 14.26 11.61 -4.32
C ILE A 96 13.84 12.96 -3.74
N ALA A 97 13.10 12.98 -2.63
CA ALA A 97 12.66 14.20 -1.96
C ALA A 97 13.85 15.07 -1.54
N LEU A 98 14.89 14.46 -0.99
CA LEU A 98 16.12 15.15 -0.61
C LEU A 98 16.86 15.75 -1.81
N SER A 99 16.92 15.01 -2.93
CA SER A 99 17.59 15.45 -4.16
C SER A 99 16.86 16.59 -4.86
N ASN A 100 15.53 16.60 -4.80
CA ASN A 100 14.68 17.59 -5.47
C ASN A 100 14.33 18.79 -4.58
N GLU A 101 14.89 18.82 -3.36
CA GLU A 101 14.60 19.86 -2.36
C GLU A 101 13.10 19.97 -2.01
N ALA A 102 12.35 18.89 -2.20
CA ALA A 102 10.94 18.83 -1.80
C ALA A 102 10.79 19.01 -0.28
N ALA A 103 9.65 19.55 0.17
CA ALA A 103 9.29 19.56 1.58
C ALA A 103 9.08 18.12 2.06
N ILE A 104 9.65 17.76 3.20
CA ILE A 104 9.56 16.40 3.75
C ILE A 104 8.89 16.47 5.11
N GLU A 105 7.79 15.76 5.27
CA GLU A 105 7.07 15.64 6.52
C GLU A 105 7.00 14.17 6.95
N VAL A 106 7.20 13.91 8.24
CA VAL A 106 7.07 12.58 8.85
C VAL A 106 5.99 12.65 9.93
N VAL A 107 4.94 11.88 9.75
CA VAL A 107 3.78 11.84 10.63
C VAL A 107 3.73 10.49 11.32
N ASP A 108 4.03 10.46 12.60
CA ASP A 108 3.99 9.26 13.42
C ASP A 108 3.91 9.66 14.90
N PRO A 109 3.17 8.96 15.76
CA PRO A 109 3.17 9.23 17.21
C PRO A 109 4.56 9.15 17.84
N GLN A 110 5.46 8.31 17.26
CA GLN A 110 6.83 8.13 17.69
C GLN A 110 7.77 8.09 16.47
N PRO A 111 7.96 9.22 15.77
CA PRO A 111 8.71 9.26 14.54
C PRO A 111 10.19 8.91 14.78
N ILE A 112 10.75 8.14 13.84
CA ILE A 112 12.19 7.88 13.81
C ILE A 112 12.90 9.15 13.33
N ASP A 113 13.94 9.55 14.04
CA ASP A 113 14.82 10.63 13.60
C ASP A 113 15.71 10.13 12.44
N LEU A 114 15.55 10.75 11.29
CA LEU A 114 16.31 10.43 10.07
C LEU A 114 17.61 11.24 9.93
N GLY A 115 17.88 12.14 10.88
CA GLY A 115 19.12 12.92 10.91
C GLY A 115 19.23 14.04 9.87
N TYR A 116 18.11 14.53 9.34
CA TYR A 116 18.09 15.64 8.39
C TYR A 116 17.32 16.84 8.97
N ASP A 117 17.97 17.99 9.14
CA ASP A 117 17.38 19.20 9.74
C ASP A 117 16.18 19.76 8.97
N ARG A 118 16.05 19.42 7.69
CA ARG A 118 14.95 19.90 6.82
C ARG A 118 13.68 19.07 6.89
N ILE A 119 13.62 18.02 7.71
CA ILE A 119 12.45 17.18 7.89
C ILE A 119 11.56 17.74 9.00
N GLU A 120 10.28 17.97 8.68
CA GLU A 120 9.30 18.35 9.67
C GLU A 120 8.66 17.09 10.28
N TYR A 121 8.71 16.97 11.61
CA TYR A 121 8.17 15.82 12.34
C TYR A 121 6.88 16.19 13.07
N HIS A 122 5.80 15.50 12.72
CA HIS A 122 4.49 15.64 13.36
C HIS A 122 4.23 14.43 14.27
N ARG A 123 4.28 14.64 15.61
CA ARG A 123 4.07 13.59 16.62
C ARG A 123 2.58 13.37 16.87
N MET A 124 1.89 12.83 15.87
CA MET A 124 0.45 12.57 15.89
C MET A 124 0.09 11.38 15.02
N THR A 125 -1.16 10.92 15.09
CA THR A 125 -1.64 9.88 14.18
C THR A 125 -1.85 10.42 12.76
N ALA A 126 -1.84 9.54 11.76
CA ALA A 126 -2.18 9.92 10.39
C ALA A 126 -3.61 10.48 10.28
N ALA A 127 -4.54 9.93 11.06
CA ALA A 127 -5.93 10.41 11.11
C ALA A 127 -6.03 11.85 11.61
N ASP A 128 -5.35 12.18 12.72
CA ASP A 128 -5.32 13.54 13.26
C ASP A 128 -4.70 14.51 12.26
N TYR A 129 -3.56 14.13 11.67
CA TYR A 129 -2.88 14.95 10.67
C TYR A 129 -3.75 15.28 9.44
N VAL A 130 -4.49 14.30 8.93
CA VAL A 130 -5.41 14.51 7.80
C VAL A 130 -6.59 15.36 8.21
N SER A 131 -7.15 15.15 9.42
CA SER A 131 -8.28 15.93 9.94
C SER A 131 -7.91 17.41 10.11
N ASP A 132 -6.73 17.71 10.64
CA ASP A 132 -6.27 19.10 10.85
C ASP A 132 -6.08 19.87 9.53
N ARG A 133 -5.88 19.18 8.41
CA ARG A 133 -5.65 19.79 7.08
C ARG A 133 -6.88 19.78 6.18
N SER A 134 -7.97 19.14 6.60
CA SER A 134 -9.22 19.06 5.85
C SER A 134 -10.25 20.13 6.25
N GLY A 135 -9.90 21.01 7.22
CA GLY A 135 -10.73 22.09 7.75
C GLY A 135 -10.63 23.40 6.96
#